data_83ce6cf9ce1875feff31fd0a1c0601ec
#
_entry.id   83ce6cf9ce1875feff31fd0a1c0601ec
#
_cell.length_a   1.000
_cell.length_b   1.000
_cell.length_c   1.000
_cell.angle_alpha   90.00
_cell.angle_beta   90.00
_cell.angle_gamma   90.00
#
_symmetry.space_group_name_H-M   'P 1'
#
loop_
_entity.id
_entity.type
_entity.pdbx_description
1 polymer ?
#
loop_
_entity_poly.entity_id
_entity_poly.type
_entity_poly.pdbx_seq_one_letter_code
_entity_poly.pdbx_strand_id
1 'polypeptide(L)'
;MAGRKKFPFHILVFMAPAFLIYSLFMIYPIVDSLRLSLYAPSADNPRVETFVGLANYEKLLTDDLWAPRLRGAVENNFIFFAIHMLVQNPIGLILATLLSSPFVYGRSIYRTLIFLPTILSFVLVGFIWQMILNPLWGISKDFLDLLGLVEYYRPWLGLETYALPTLSLISVWQFVGIPMMLFLAALVSIPDELVEAARVDGATAWGVFWRIKFPLLLPTVGVVGVLTFVGNFNAFDLIYTTQGGLAGPNFSTDLLGTFFHRTFFGFQLQAGNPTMGATIAGVMFLIILTGVLLYLFGYQRRLLQVEY
;
A
#
# COMPACT_ATOMS: atom_id res chain seq x y z
N MET A 1 36.09 25.24 -31.59
CA MET A 1 36.57 23.92 -31.15
C MET A 1 35.66 23.46 -30.01
N ALA A 2 34.68 22.59 -30.26
CA ALA A 2 33.82 22.05 -29.23
C ALA A 2 34.61 20.96 -28.49
N GLY A 3 34.97 21.24 -27.24
CA GLY A 3 35.67 20.28 -26.38
C GLY A 3 34.83 19.04 -26.18
N ARG A 4 35.30 17.87 -26.62
CA ARG A 4 34.72 16.55 -26.27
C ARG A 4 34.61 16.46 -24.75
N LYS A 5 33.38 16.54 -24.19
CA LYS A 5 33.12 16.27 -22.78
C LYS A 5 33.62 14.84 -22.52
N LYS A 6 34.73 14.69 -21.80
CA LYS A 6 35.21 13.38 -21.36
C LYS A 6 34.14 12.76 -20.50
N PHE A 7 33.72 11.55 -20.84
CA PHE A 7 32.75 10.79 -20.04
C PHE A 7 33.31 10.64 -18.61
N PRO A 8 32.56 10.98 -17.56
CA PRO A 8 33.06 10.95 -16.19
C PRO A 8 33.14 9.51 -15.65
N PHE A 9 34.22 8.81 -16.02
CA PHE A 9 34.47 7.40 -15.69
C PHE A 9 34.38 7.12 -14.18
N HIS A 10 34.76 8.10 -13.34
CA HIS A 10 34.61 7.97 -11.88
C HIS A 10 33.20 7.75 -11.43
N ILE A 11 32.16 8.33 -12.10
CA ILE A 11 30.74 8.08 -11.77
C ILE A 11 30.40 6.60 -11.98
N LEU A 12 30.85 6.00 -13.08
CA LEU A 12 30.64 4.57 -13.32
C LEU A 12 31.26 3.69 -12.23
N VAL A 13 32.51 3.99 -11.84
CA VAL A 13 33.22 3.21 -10.81
C VAL A 13 32.51 3.29 -9.46
N PHE A 14 32.01 4.47 -9.06
CA PHE A 14 31.29 4.61 -7.79
C PHE A 14 29.87 4.04 -7.83
N MET A 15 29.19 4.10 -8.97
CA MET A 15 27.82 3.55 -9.10
C MET A 15 27.78 2.05 -9.38
N ALA A 16 28.84 1.47 -9.96
CA ALA A 16 28.86 0.08 -10.39
C ALA A 16 28.53 -0.93 -9.27
N PRO A 17 29.08 -0.84 -8.05
CA PRO A 17 28.75 -1.79 -7.00
C PRO A 17 27.26 -1.76 -6.62
N ALA A 18 26.68 -0.57 -6.45
CA ALA A 18 25.26 -0.41 -6.13
C ALA A 18 24.38 -0.92 -7.27
N PHE A 19 24.72 -0.59 -8.51
CA PHE A 19 23.97 -1.04 -9.70
C PHE A 19 24.05 -2.56 -9.88
N LEU A 20 25.21 -3.17 -9.65
CA LEU A 20 25.38 -4.62 -9.73
C LEU A 20 24.54 -5.34 -8.67
N ILE A 21 24.57 -4.89 -7.41
CA ILE A 21 23.76 -5.46 -6.33
C ILE A 21 22.27 -5.30 -6.66
N TYR A 22 21.83 -4.11 -7.06
CA TYR A 22 20.44 -3.86 -7.43
C TYR A 22 20.00 -4.74 -8.61
N SER A 23 20.83 -4.88 -9.64
CA SER A 23 20.51 -5.70 -10.80
C SER A 23 20.42 -7.18 -10.46
N LEU A 24 21.32 -7.68 -9.61
CA LEU A 24 21.34 -9.08 -9.22
C LEU A 24 20.18 -9.47 -8.29
N PHE A 25 19.85 -8.61 -7.31
CA PHE A 25 18.88 -8.94 -6.27
C PHE A 25 17.46 -8.38 -6.52
N MET A 26 17.30 -7.40 -7.42
CA MET A 26 16.00 -6.82 -7.75
C MET A 26 15.59 -7.08 -9.20
N ILE A 27 16.42 -6.68 -10.17
CA ILE A 27 16.03 -6.79 -11.58
C ILE A 27 16.00 -8.25 -12.03
N TYR A 28 17.04 -9.02 -11.74
CA TYR A 28 17.11 -10.42 -12.16
C TYR A 28 15.94 -11.28 -11.64
N PRO A 29 15.57 -11.26 -10.34
CA PRO A 29 14.41 -12.02 -9.85
C PRO A 29 13.08 -11.59 -10.47
N ILE A 30 12.90 -10.29 -10.78
CA ILE A 30 11.69 -9.82 -11.47
C ILE A 30 11.60 -10.42 -12.87
N VAL A 31 12.70 -10.34 -13.63
CA VAL A 31 12.77 -10.89 -14.99
C VAL A 31 12.60 -12.41 -14.96
N ASP A 32 13.22 -13.10 -14.02
CA ASP A 32 13.11 -14.57 -13.89
C ASP A 32 11.71 -14.99 -13.46
N SER A 33 11.04 -14.23 -12.58
CA SER A 33 9.64 -14.45 -12.22
C SER A 33 8.71 -14.27 -13.43
N LEU A 34 8.91 -13.23 -14.24
CA LEU A 34 8.15 -13.03 -15.49
C LEU A 34 8.43 -14.16 -16.50
N ARG A 35 9.67 -14.64 -16.60
CA ARG A 35 10.01 -15.81 -17.41
C ARG A 35 9.27 -17.06 -16.89
N LEU A 36 9.35 -17.32 -15.59
CA LEU A 36 8.74 -18.49 -14.95
C LEU A 36 7.21 -18.54 -15.16
N SER A 37 6.54 -17.38 -15.22
CA SER A 37 5.10 -17.31 -15.50
C SER A 37 4.68 -17.87 -16.87
N LEU A 38 5.63 -17.96 -17.81
CA LEU A 38 5.43 -18.50 -19.16
C LEU A 38 5.73 -20.01 -19.26
N TYR A 39 6.06 -20.64 -18.14
CA TYR A 39 6.37 -22.06 -18.06
C TYR A 39 5.38 -22.79 -17.16
N ALA A 40 5.15 -24.07 -17.39
CA ALA A 40 4.36 -24.95 -16.52
C ALA A 40 5.11 -26.25 -16.27
N PRO A 41 4.85 -26.94 -15.13
CA PRO A 41 5.36 -28.29 -14.91
C PRO A 41 4.93 -29.22 -16.01
N SER A 42 5.86 -30.05 -16.52
CA SER A 42 5.56 -31.08 -17.52
C SER A 42 4.60 -32.12 -16.94
N ALA A 43 3.66 -32.62 -17.77
CA ALA A 43 2.75 -33.69 -17.39
C ALA A 43 3.47 -35.00 -17.02
N ASP A 44 4.59 -35.29 -17.70
CA ASP A 44 5.35 -36.51 -17.49
C ASP A 44 6.32 -36.42 -16.31
N ASN A 45 6.82 -35.23 -16.01
CA ASN A 45 7.76 -35.01 -14.91
C ASN A 45 7.55 -33.59 -14.33
N PRO A 46 6.90 -33.43 -13.13
CA PRO A 46 6.67 -32.16 -12.52
C PRO A 46 7.92 -31.31 -12.17
N ARG A 47 9.11 -31.94 -12.23
CA ARG A 47 10.40 -31.25 -12.01
C ARG A 47 10.95 -30.57 -13.27
N VAL A 48 10.35 -30.87 -14.44
CA VAL A 48 10.75 -30.29 -15.71
C VAL A 48 9.72 -29.25 -16.11
N GLU A 49 10.17 -28.03 -16.34
CA GLU A 49 9.32 -26.91 -16.79
C GLU A 49 9.30 -26.92 -18.34
N THR A 50 8.10 -26.79 -18.89
CA THR A 50 7.87 -26.66 -20.35
C THR A 50 7.34 -25.29 -20.64
N PHE A 51 7.78 -24.69 -21.74
CA PHE A 51 7.27 -23.39 -22.20
C PHE A 51 5.82 -23.51 -22.70
N VAL A 52 4.91 -22.77 -22.07
CA VAL A 52 3.48 -22.80 -22.39
C VAL A 52 2.96 -21.42 -22.84
N GLY A 53 3.83 -20.43 -22.97
CA GLY A 53 3.44 -19.07 -23.35
C GLY A 53 2.45 -18.46 -22.34
N LEU A 54 1.32 -17.94 -22.82
CA LEU A 54 0.30 -17.28 -21.98
C LEU A 54 -0.75 -18.23 -21.39
N ALA A 55 -0.61 -19.55 -21.53
CA ALA A 55 -1.62 -20.50 -21.06
C ALA A 55 -1.86 -20.43 -19.52
N ASN A 56 -0.83 -20.10 -18.74
CA ASN A 56 -1.01 -19.88 -17.30
C ASN A 56 -1.90 -18.66 -17.00
N TYR A 57 -1.76 -17.58 -17.77
CA TYR A 57 -2.59 -16.39 -17.64
C TYR A 57 -4.04 -16.67 -18.07
N GLU A 58 -4.23 -17.39 -19.18
CA GLU A 58 -5.54 -17.85 -19.61
C GLU A 58 -6.20 -18.69 -18.52
N LYS A 59 -5.48 -19.71 -18.00
CA LYS A 59 -5.95 -20.54 -16.90
C LYS A 59 -6.29 -19.72 -15.65
N LEU A 60 -5.45 -18.76 -15.27
CA LEU A 60 -5.71 -17.89 -14.10
C LEU A 60 -6.99 -17.07 -14.26
N LEU A 61 -7.38 -16.71 -15.50
CA LEU A 61 -8.52 -15.87 -15.79
C LEU A 61 -9.83 -16.63 -16.09
N THR A 62 -9.74 -17.90 -16.52
CA THR A 62 -10.89 -18.65 -17.04
C THR A 62 -11.24 -19.91 -16.25
N ASP A 63 -10.28 -20.48 -15.53
CA ASP A 63 -10.47 -21.74 -14.79
C ASP A 63 -11.37 -21.53 -13.55
N ASP A 64 -12.29 -22.45 -13.31
CA ASP A 64 -13.28 -22.36 -12.22
C ASP A 64 -12.67 -22.32 -10.81
N LEU A 65 -11.44 -22.82 -10.64
CA LEU A 65 -10.73 -22.77 -9.37
C LEU A 65 -9.95 -21.46 -9.19
N TRP A 66 -9.31 -20.97 -10.26
CA TRP A 66 -8.36 -19.84 -10.20
C TRP A 66 -9.05 -18.48 -10.39
N ALA A 67 -9.97 -18.37 -11.35
CA ALA A 67 -10.59 -17.10 -11.71
C ALA A 67 -11.40 -16.46 -10.56
N PRO A 68 -12.23 -17.20 -9.80
CA PRO A 68 -12.94 -16.62 -8.66
C PRO A 68 -11.99 -16.13 -7.55
N ARG A 69 -10.90 -16.86 -7.30
CA ARG A 69 -9.89 -16.48 -6.27
C ARG A 69 -9.12 -15.23 -6.68
N LEU A 70 -8.70 -15.15 -7.94
CA LEU A 70 -8.05 -13.96 -8.46
C LEU A 70 -8.98 -12.74 -8.36
N ARG A 71 -10.24 -12.89 -8.80
CA ARG A 71 -11.23 -11.81 -8.73
C ARG A 71 -11.44 -11.34 -7.30
N GLY A 72 -11.66 -12.26 -6.35
CA GLY A 72 -11.81 -11.92 -4.93
C GLY A 72 -10.58 -11.20 -4.38
N ALA A 73 -9.36 -11.67 -4.68
CA ALA A 73 -8.13 -11.02 -4.24
C ALA A 73 -7.98 -9.61 -4.83
N VAL A 74 -8.30 -9.42 -6.10
CA VAL A 74 -8.29 -8.10 -6.76
C VAL A 74 -9.33 -7.17 -6.14
N GLU A 75 -10.57 -7.63 -5.97
CA GLU A 75 -11.64 -6.86 -5.34
C GLU A 75 -11.25 -6.42 -3.92
N ASN A 76 -10.70 -7.33 -3.11
CA ASN A 76 -10.22 -7.05 -1.77
C ASN A 76 -9.08 -6.02 -1.76
N ASN A 77 -8.13 -6.10 -2.70
CA ASN A 77 -7.09 -5.08 -2.84
C ASN A 77 -7.67 -3.70 -3.15
N PHE A 78 -8.68 -3.61 -4.02
CA PHE A 78 -9.35 -2.34 -4.31
C PHE A 78 -10.12 -1.81 -3.10
N ILE A 79 -10.80 -2.66 -2.32
CA ILE A 79 -11.47 -2.27 -1.08
C ILE A 79 -10.43 -1.75 -0.07
N PHE A 80 -9.35 -2.50 0.11
CA PHE A 80 -8.25 -2.12 0.99
C PHE A 80 -7.64 -0.78 0.60
N PHE A 81 -7.35 -0.58 -0.69
CA PHE A 81 -6.88 0.68 -1.25
C PHE A 81 -7.90 1.83 -1.07
N ALA A 82 -9.19 1.58 -1.34
CA ALA A 82 -10.23 2.60 -1.19
C ALA A 82 -10.33 3.10 0.26
N ILE A 83 -10.25 2.20 1.26
CA ILE A 83 -10.25 2.58 2.67
C ILE A 83 -9.03 3.45 2.99
N HIS A 84 -7.84 3.11 2.49
CA HIS A 84 -6.65 3.92 2.71
C HIS A 84 -6.74 5.30 2.01
N MET A 85 -7.24 5.34 0.78
CA MET A 85 -7.43 6.61 0.06
C MET A 85 -8.47 7.51 0.72
N LEU A 86 -9.59 6.96 1.20
CA LEU A 86 -10.73 7.72 1.70
C LEU A 86 -10.67 7.97 3.22
N VAL A 87 -9.89 7.20 3.97
CA VAL A 87 -9.78 7.33 5.42
C VAL A 87 -8.36 7.75 5.83
N GLN A 88 -7.33 6.97 5.47
CA GLN A 88 -5.96 7.25 5.89
C GLN A 88 -5.45 8.60 5.38
N ASN A 89 -5.56 8.85 4.08
CA ASN A 89 -4.98 10.05 3.49
C ASN A 89 -5.70 11.34 3.93
N PRO A 90 -7.05 11.40 3.99
CA PRO A 90 -7.75 12.55 4.59
C PRO A 90 -7.41 12.77 6.07
N ILE A 91 -7.36 11.70 6.88
CA ILE A 91 -6.95 11.83 8.30
C ILE A 91 -5.51 12.35 8.36
N GLY A 92 -4.59 11.83 7.55
CA GLY A 92 -3.22 12.31 7.44
C GLY A 92 -3.14 13.81 7.10
N LEU A 93 -3.95 14.27 6.14
CA LEU A 93 -4.04 15.69 5.76
C LEU A 93 -4.60 16.56 6.89
N ILE A 94 -5.65 16.12 7.57
CA ILE A 94 -6.24 16.82 8.74
C ILE A 94 -5.19 16.94 9.85
N LEU A 95 -4.53 15.84 10.20
CA LEU A 95 -3.49 15.84 11.24
C LEU A 95 -2.31 16.74 10.86
N ALA A 96 -1.87 16.70 9.60
CA ALA A 96 -0.82 17.59 9.09
C ALA A 96 -1.23 19.08 9.20
N THR A 97 -2.47 19.40 8.82
CA THR A 97 -3.00 20.77 8.89
C THR A 97 -3.05 21.27 10.32
N LEU A 98 -3.52 20.44 11.26
CA LEU A 98 -3.54 20.78 12.68
C LEU A 98 -2.11 21.00 13.22
N LEU A 99 -1.18 20.07 12.92
CA LEU A 99 0.20 20.10 13.40
C LEU A 99 1.11 21.12 12.67
N SER A 100 0.65 21.71 11.57
CA SER A 100 1.32 22.84 10.92
C SER A 100 1.04 24.17 11.64
N SER A 101 -0.04 24.23 12.44
CA SER A 101 -0.43 25.42 13.17
C SER A 101 0.58 25.77 14.28
N PRO A 102 1.01 27.04 14.41
CA PRO A 102 1.88 27.48 15.49
C PRO A 102 1.20 27.42 16.89
N PHE A 103 -0.13 27.39 16.94
CA PHE A 103 -0.91 27.39 18.18
C PHE A 103 -0.96 26.02 18.87
N VAL A 104 -0.56 24.92 18.20
CA VAL A 104 -0.53 23.58 18.81
C VAL A 104 0.73 23.44 19.66
N TYR A 105 0.53 23.45 20.97
CA TYR A 105 1.61 23.23 21.94
C TYR A 105 2.05 21.74 21.90
N GLY A 106 3.36 21.48 21.96
CA GLY A 106 3.88 20.09 21.99
C GLY A 106 3.76 19.35 20.64
N ARG A 107 3.59 20.04 19.52
CA ARG A 107 3.43 19.46 18.17
C ARG A 107 4.48 18.41 17.80
N SER A 108 5.72 18.52 18.31
CA SER A 108 6.78 17.55 18.08
C SER A 108 6.43 16.20 18.72
N ILE A 109 5.86 16.19 19.93
CA ILE A 109 5.43 14.98 20.64
C ILE A 109 4.32 14.28 19.87
N TYR A 110 3.29 15.04 19.43
CA TYR A 110 2.19 14.47 18.63
C TYR A 110 2.68 13.88 17.32
N ARG A 111 3.59 14.54 16.59
CA ARG A 111 4.21 13.98 15.38
C ARG A 111 4.88 12.63 15.65
N THR A 112 5.66 12.56 16.72
CA THR A 112 6.35 11.33 17.13
C THR A 112 5.35 10.22 17.49
N LEU A 113 4.33 10.51 18.31
CA LEU A 113 3.34 9.53 18.75
C LEU A 113 2.50 8.99 17.59
N ILE A 114 2.10 9.86 16.65
CA ILE A 114 1.30 9.44 15.47
C ILE A 114 2.15 8.63 14.49
N PHE A 115 3.45 8.93 14.40
CA PHE A 115 4.37 8.19 13.53
C PHE A 115 4.87 6.88 14.15
N LEU A 116 4.86 6.76 15.48
CA LEU A 116 5.39 5.59 16.21
C LEU A 116 4.83 4.25 15.74
N PRO A 117 3.51 4.07 15.49
CA PRO A 117 2.98 2.80 15.01
C PRO A 117 3.62 2.31 13.70
N THR A 118 4.06 3.23 12.83
CA THR A 118 4.65 2.89 11.52
C THR A 118 5.95 2.08 11.64
N ILE A 119 6.69 2.24 12.73
CA ILE A 119 7.96 1.51 12.95
C ILE A 119 7.78 0.16 13.63
N LEU A 120 6.56 -0.18 14.07
CA LEU A 120 6.28 -1.49 14.67
C LEU A 120 6.25 -2.56 13.58
N SER A 121 6.76 -3.77 13.91
CA SER A 121 6.66 -4.89 12.99
C SER A 121 5.21 -5.35 12.80
N PHE A 122 4.87 -5.81 11.60
CA PHE A 122 3.54 -6.36 11.32
C PHE A 122 3.15 -7.53 12.24
N VAL A 123 4.13 -8.35 12.63
CA VAL A 123 3.89 -9.47 13.55
C VAL A 123 3.42 -8.94 14.91
N LEU A 124 4.08 -7.92 15.44
CA LEU A 124 3.70 -7.30 16.70
C LEU A 124 2.32 -6.62 16.60
N VAL A 125 2.10 -5.85 15.56
CA VAL A 125 0.80 -5.19 15.31
C VAL A 125 -0.31 -6.22 15.17
N GLY A 126 -0.11 -7.26 14.35
CA GLY A 126 -1.07 -8.34 14.16
C GLY A 126 -1.41 -9.04 15.46
N PHE A 127 -0.39 -9.39 16.26
CA PHE A 127 -0.59 -10.05 17.55
C PHE A 127 -1.34 -9.18 18.55
N ILE A 128 -0.96 -7.90 18.71
CA ILE A 128 -1.62 -6.97 19.62
C ILE A 128 -3.12 -6.83 19.25
N TRP A 129 -3.42 -6.62 17.98
CA TRP A 129 -4.80 -6.44 17.54
C TRP A 129 -5.62 -7.73 17.61
N GLN A 130 -5.02 -8.90 17.35
CA GLN A 130 -5.68 -10.18 17.62
C GLN A 130 -6.04 -10.33 19.10
N MET A 131 -5.16 -9.93 20.01
CA MET A 131 -5.46 -9.96 21.45
C MET A 131 -6.58 -8.97 21.81
N ILE A 132 -6.52 -7.75 21.36
CA ILE A 132 -7.51 -6.69 21.64
C ILE A 132 -8.90 -7.12 21.12
N LEU A 133 -8.96 -7.67 19.91
CA LEU A 133 -10.22 -8.02 19.23
C LEU A 133 -10.68 -9.46 19.48
N ASN A 134 -9.99 -10.23 20.33
CA ASN A 134 -10.35 -11.62 20.63
C ASN A 134 -11.75 -11.70 21.25
N PRO A 135 -12.67 -12.54 20.72
CA PRO A 135 -14.04 -12.61 21.23
C PRO A 135 -14.19 -13.23 22.61
N LEU A 136 -13.21 -14.01 23.09
CA LEU A 136 -13.29 -14.73 24.36
C LEU A 136 -12.69 -13.94 25.52
N TRP A 137 -11.56 -13.26 25.31
CA TRP A 137 -10.78 -12.61 26.36
C TRP A 137 -10.18 -11.26 25.95
N GLY A 138 -10.56 -10.75 24.77
CA GLY A 138 -10.13 -9.42 24.33
C GLY A 138 -10.94 -8.30 24.99
N ILE A 139 -10.30 -7.15 25.15
CA ILE A 139 -10.86 -5.97 25.86
C ILE A 139 -11.91 -5.21 25.04
N SER A 140 -12.06 -5.51 23.75
CA SER A 140 -12.91 -4.74 22.83
C SER A 140 -14.39 -4.80 23.20
N LYS A 141 -14.87 -5.95 23.68
CA LYS A 141 -16.24 -6.14 24.14
C LYS A 141 -16.54 -5.33 25.40
N ASP A 142 -15.65 -5.43 26.40
CA ASP A 142 -15.80 -4.73 27.68
C ASP A 142 -15.71 -3.21 27.49
N PHE A 143 -14.85 -2.75 26.56
CA PHE A 143 -14.76 -1.35 26.20
C PHE A 143 -16.07 -0.82 25.57
N LEU A 144 -16.69 -1.59 24.69
CA LEU A 144 -18.00 -1.22 24.12
C LEU A 144 -19.12 -1.26 25.17
N ASP A 145 -19.08 -2.20 26.09
CA ASP A 145 -20.04 -2.30 27.20
C ASP A 145 -19.96 -1.06 28.10
N LEU A 146 -18.73 -0.63 28.44
CA LEU A 146 -18.51 0.60 29.21
C LEU A 146 -19.10 1.84 28.54
N LEU A 147 -19.15 1.87 27.21
CA LEU A 147 -19.74 2.95 26.43
C LEU A 147 -21.24 2.79 26.17
N GLY A 148 -21.88 1.71 26.63
CA GLY A 148 -23.28 1.36 26.34
C GLY A 148 -23.51 0.92 24.88
N LEU A 149 -22.47 0.47 24.19
CA LEU A 149 -22.46 0.12 22.77
C LEU A 149 -22.24 -1.38 22.53
N VAL A 150 -22.48 -2.23 23.54
CA VAL A 150 -22.23 -3.68 23.45
C VAL A 150 -23.02 -4.36 22.33
N GLU A 151 -24.20 -3.85 21.97
CA GLU A 151 -25.02 -4.35 20.87
C GLU A 151 -24.32 -4.27 19.50
N TYR A 152 -23.34 -3.37 19.31
CA TYR A 152 -22.52 -3.22 18.12
C TYR A 152 -21.31 -4.14 18.11
N TYR A 153 -21.05 -4.85 19.21
CA TYR A 153 -19.95 -5.81 19.25
C TYR A 153 -20.17 -6.93 18.23
N ARG A 154 -19.12 -7.26 17.51
CA ARG A 154 -19.05 -8.40 16.59
C ARG A 154 -17.65 -9.04 16.71
N PRO A 155 -17.50 -10.33 16.43
CA PRO A 155 -16.17 -10.94 16.27
C PRO A 155 -15.55 -10.48 14.94
N TRP A 156 -15.10 -9.22 14.91
CA TRP A 156 -14.74 -8.51 13.67
C TRP A 156 -13.72 -9.25 12.80
N LEU A 157 -12.74 -9.94 13.37
CA LEU A 157 -11.75 -10.71 12.61
C LEU A 157 -12.25 -12.11 12.21
N GLY A 158 -13.37 -12.56 12.77
CA GLY A 158 -13.96 -13.87 12.53
C GLY A 158 -15.16 -13.88 11.56
N LEU A 159 -15.63 -12.73 11.11
CA LEU A 159 -16.75 -12.60 10.20
C LEU A 159 -16.29 -12.06 8.84
N GLU A 160 -16.68 -12.73 7.74
CA GLU A 160 -16.29 -12.40 6.37
C GLU A 160 -16.52 -10.92 6.01
N THR A 161 -17.68 -10.39 6.37
CA THR A 161 -18.08 -9.01 6.06
C THR A 161 -17.24 -7.96 6.78
N TYR A 162 -16.72 -8.28 7.99
CA TYR A 162 -16.05 -7.30 8.85
C TYR A 162 -14.53 -7.45 8.85
N ALA A 163 -13.99 -8.63 8.51
CA ALA A 163 -12.59 -8.93 8.69
C ALA A 163 -11.68 -8.00 7.84
N LEU A 164 -11.96 -7.86 6.56
CA LEU A 164 -11.16 -6.99 5.68
C LEU A 164 -11.25 -5.49 6.04
N PRO A 165 -12.43 -4.90 6.26
CA PRO A 165 -12.53 -3.52 6.75
C PRO A 165 -11.80 -3.30 8.07
N THR A 166 -11.89 -4.23 9.02
CA THR A 166 -11.21 -4.13 10.31
C THR A 166 -9.69 -4.14 10.13
N LEU A 167 -9.16 -5.06 9.34
CA LEU A 167 -7.73 -5.11 9.03
C LEU A 167 -7.26 -3.87 8.27
N SER A 168 -8.09 -3.34 7.38
CA SER A 168 -7.81 -2.08 6.69
C SER A 168 -7.69 -0.91 7.67
N LEU A 169 -8.59 -0.81 8.67
CA LEU A 169 -8.54 0.23 9.69
C LEU A 169 -7.34 0.07 10.64
N ILE A 170 -6.95 -1.16 10.97
CA ILE A 170 -5.70 -1.43 11.70
C ILE A 170 -4.49 -0.92 10.90
N SER A 171 -4.46 -1.21 9.60
CA SER A 171 -3.41 -0.72 8.70
C SER A 171 -3.42 0.81 8.59
N VAL A 172 -4.60 1.43 8.50
CA VAL A 172 -4.76 2.91 8.52
C VAL A 172 -4.14 3.48 9.80
N TRP A 173 -4.46 2.93 10.97
CA TRP A 173 -3.86 3.36 12.24
C TRP A 173 -2.34 3.21 12.24
N GLN A 174 -1.82 2.11 11.71
CA GLN A 174 -0.38 1.88 11.66
C GLN A 174 0.32 2.89 10.74
N PHE A 175 -0.24 3.21 9.60
CA PHE A 175 0.45 3.93 8.53
C PHE A 175 0.01 5.39 8.31
N VAL A 176 -0.98 5.91 9.05
CA VAL A 176 -1.45 7.30 8.90
C VAL A 176 -0.35 8.35 9.13
N GLY A 177 0.69 8.00 9.87
CA GLY A 177 1.85 8.85 10.09
C GLY A 177 2.62 9.21 8.81
N ILE A 178 2.65 8.33 7.81
CA ILE A 178 3.36 8.57 6.54
C ILE A 178 2.72 9.72 5.74
N PRO A 179 1.42 9.66 5.35
CA PRO A 179 0.79 10.77 4.65
C PRO A 179 0.76 12.04 5.50
N MET A 180 0.56 11.94 6.82
CA MET A 180 0.65 13.10 7.72
C MET A 180 1.99 13.82 7.59
N MET A 181 3.12 13.10 7.62
CA MET A 181 4.44 13.74 7.53
C MET A 181 4.71 14.34 6.15
N LEU A 182 4.28 13.68 5.06
CA LEU A 182 4.42 14.19 3.71
C LEU A 182 3.60 15.48 3.50
N PHE A 183 2.34 15.48 3.92
CA PHE A 183 1.49 16.68 3.87
C PHE A 183 2.03 17.79 4.78
N LEU A 184 2.52 17.46 5.96
CA LEU A 184 3.09 18.44 6.88
C LEU A 184 4.33 19.11 6.28
N ALA A 185 5.23 18.33 5.66
CA ALA A 185 6.41 18.88 4.99
C ALA A 185 6.00 19.85 3.86
N ALA A 186 5.01 19.46 3.05
CA ALA A 186 4.50 20.32 1.99
C ALA A 186 3.78 21.58 2.54
N LEU A 187 3.01 21.45 3.63
CA LEU A 187 2.34 22.62 4.25
C LEU A 187 3.33 23.63 4.81
N VAL A 188 4.43 23.17 5.42
CA VAL A 188 5.46 24.03 6.01
C VAL A 188 6.33 24.68 4.92
N SER A 189 6.38 24.15 3.71
CA SER A 189 7.13 24.74 2.59
C SER A 189 6.36 25.88 1.88
N ILE A 190 5.07 26.09 2.19
CA ILE A 190 4.29 27.18 1.61
C ILE A 190 4.75 28.49 2.24
N PRO A 191 5.15 29.53 1.44
CA PRO A 191 5.56 30.83 1.94
C PRO A 191 4.46 31.49 2.77
N ASP A 192 4.83 32.02 3.95
CA ASP A 192 3.89 32.68 4.86
C ASP A 192 3.26 33.93 4.23
N GLU A 193 3.98 34.61 3.32
CA GLU A 193 3.53 35.83 2.61
C GLU A 193 2.21 35.57 1.84
N LEU A 194 2.03 34.39 1.25
CA LEU A 194 0.80 34.03 0.54
C LEU A 194 -0.39 33.91 1.50
N VAL A 195 -0.14 33.39 2.70
CA VAL A 195 -1.15 33.22 3.73
C VAL A 195 -1.51 34.58 4.36
N GLU A 196 -0.52 35.43 4.59
CA GLU A 196 -0.70 36.77 5.15
C GLU A 196 -1.44 37.69 4.17
N ALA A 197 -1.06 37.71 2.88
CA ALA A 197 -1.76 38.45 1.86
C ALA A 197 -3.26 38.11 1.80
N ALA A 198 -3.56 36.80 1.78
CA ALA A 198 -4.97 36.37 1.78
C ALA A 198 -5.75 36.80 3.04
N ARG A 199 -5.09 36.84 4.20
CA ARG A 199 -5.73 37.35 5.44
C ARG A 199 -5.98 38.84 5.38
N VAL A 200 -5.07 39.60 4.79
CA VAL A 200 -5.26 41.05 4.56
C VAL A 200 -6.47 41.30 3.64
N ASP A 201 -6.64 40.42 2.62
CA ASP A 201 -7.80 40.42 1.72
C ASP A 201 -9.08 39.90 2.38
N GLY A 202 -9.06 39.59 3.68
CA GLY A 202 -10.24 39.17 4.45
C GLY A 202 -10.58 37.69 4.33
N ALA A 203 -9.67 36.82 3.83
CA ALA A 203 -9.93 35.39 3.76
C ALA A 203 -9.98 34.75 5.16
N THR A 204 -10.99 33.91 5.41
CA THR A 204 -11.08 33.08 6.61
C THR A 204 -10.03 31.94 6.56
N ALA A 205 -9.74 31.35 7.72
CA ALA A 205 -8.80 30.19 7.78
C ALA A 205 -9.24 29.05 6.85
N TRP A 206 -10.54 28.80 6.70
CA TRP A 206 -11.12 27.83 5.76
C TRP A 206 -10.90 28.23 4.30
N GLY A 207 -11.09 29.54 4.00
CA GLY A 207 -10.82 30.11 2.67
C GLY A 207 -9.34 30.00 2.29
N VAL A 208 -8.43 30.34 3.21
CA VAL A 208 -6.98 30.17 3.03
C VAL A 208 -6.61 28.70 2.75
N PHE A 209 -7.19 27.77 3.51
CA PHE A 209 -6.91 26.35 3.28
C PHE A 209 -7.33 25.90 1.88
N TRP A 210 -8.59 26.10 1.49
CA TRP A 210 -9.12 25.56 0.24
C TRP A 210 -8.69 26.32 -1.02
N ARG A 211 -8.43 27.62 -0.93
CA ARG A 211 -8.10 28.46 -2.09
C ARG A 211 -6.60 28.66 -2.30
N ILE A 212 -5.77 28.46 -1.25
CA ILE A 212 -4.33 28.67 -1.32
C ILE A 212 -3.57 27.39 -0.99
N LYS A 213 -3.73 26.87 0.24
CA LYS A 213 -2.92 25.73 0.69
C LYS A 213 -3.24 24.45 -0.07
N PHE A 214 -4.51 24.08 -0.21
CA PHE A 214 -4.90 22.82 -0.84
C PHE A 214 -4.49 22.73 -2.33
N PRO A 215 -4.68 23.76 -3.17
CA PRO A 215 -4.16 23.72 -4.54
C PRO A 215 -2.64 23.53 -4.61
N LEU A 216 -1.87 24.16 -3.72
CA LEU A 216 -0.42 23.99 -3.64
C LEU A 216 0.00 22.60 -3.11
N LEU A 217 -0.89 21.90 -2.41
CA LEU A 217 -0.70 20.53 -1.96
C LEU A 217 -1.02 19.47 -3.02
N LEU A 218 -1.69 19.81 -4.12
CA LEU A 218 -2.09 18.82 -5.13
C LEU A 218 -0.96 17.94 -5.65
N PRO A 219 0.27 18.44 -5.89
CA PRO A 219 1.39 17.58 -6.24
C PRO A 219 1.68 16.53 -5.16
N THR A 220 1.67 16.94 -3.89
CA THR A 220 1.88 16.02 -2.76
C THR A 220 0.73 15.04 -2.59
N VAL A 221 -0.53 15.45 -2.82
CA VAL A 221 -1.69 14.55 -2.84
C VAL A 221 -1.51 13.45 -3.87
N GLY A 222 -0.99 13.79 -5.04
CA GLY A 222 -0.68 12.81 -6.07
C GLY A 222 0.44 11.84 -5.68
N VAL A 223 1.52 12.34 -5.08
CA VAL A 223 2.61 11.49 -4.56
C VAL A 223 2.10 10.55 -3.47
N VAL A 224 1.35 11.07 -2.50
CA VAL A 224 0.73 10.25 -1.44
C VAL A 224 -0.21 9.21 -2.04
N GLY A 225 -1.03 9.58 -3.03
CA GLY A 225 -1.94 8.68 -3.70
C GLY A 225 -1.24 7.51 -4.38
N VAL A 226 -0.17 7.76 -5.15
CA VAL A 226 0.57 6.68 -5.82
C VAL A 226 1.34 5.81 -4.82
N LEU A 227 1.91 6.39 -3.77
CA LEU A 227 2.57 5.60 -2.71
C LEU A 227 1.56 4.71 -1.99
N THR A 228 0.37 5.23 -1.68
CA THR A 228 -0.73 4.46 -1.10
C THR A 228 -1.15 3.32 -2.04
N PHE A 229 -1.30 3.59 -3.33
CA PHE A 229 -1.65 2.57 -4.32
C PHE A 229 -0.61 1.45 -4.37
N VAL A 230 0.66 1.78 -4.59
CA VAL A 230 1.75 0.79 -4.65
C VAL A 230 1.86 -0.01 -3.35
N GLY A 231 1.80 0.67 -2.19
CA GLY A 231 1.86 0.02 -0.88
C GLY A 231 0.71 -0.96 -0.65
N ASN A 232 -0.52 -0.58 -1.00
CA ASN A 232 -1.70 -1.43 -0.79
C ASN A 232 -1.75 -2.63 -1.75
N PHE A 233 -1.29 -2.49 -3.00
CA PHE A 233 -1.22 -3.62 -3.93
C PHE A 233 -0.04 -4.58 -3.65
N ASN A 234 0.93 -4.17 -2.83
CA ASN A 234 1.97 -5.03 -2.27
C ASN A 234 1.66 -5.52 -0.84
N ALA A 235 0.50 -5.17 -0.27
CA ALA A 235 0.16 -5.55 1.09
C ALA A 235 0.06 -7.09 1.23
N PHE A 236 0.70 -7.60 2.28
CA PHE A 236 0.77 -9.03 2.58
C PHE A 236 0.87 -9.26 4.10
N ASP A 237 1.85 -8.63 4.74
CA ASP A 237 2.32 -9.00 6.07
C ASP A 237 1.25 -8.96 7.15
N LEU A 238 0.45 -7.89 7.20
CA LEU A 238 -0.61 -7.73 8.20
C LEU A 238 -1.68 -8.81 8.06
N ILE A 239 -2.13 -9.10 6.84
CA ILE A 239 -3.15 -10.13 6.59
C ILE A 239 -2.59 -11.50 6.95
N TYR A 240 -1.38 -11.80 6.50
CA TYR A 240 -0.74 -13.09 6.77
C TYR A 240 -0.50 -13.32 8.26
N THR A 241 -0.06 -12.31 9.01
CA THR A 241 0.19 -12.43 10.44
C THR A 241 -1.07 -12.53 11.29
N THR A 242 -2.18 -11.95 10.84
CA THR A 242 -3.45 -11.94 11.56
C THR A 242 -4.39 -13.08 11.18
N GLN A 243 -4.46 -13.43 9.89
CA GLN A 243 -5.43 -14.39 9.35
C GLN A 243 -4.78 -15.66 8.79
N GLY A 244 -3.43 -15.72 8.82
CA GLY A 244 -2.67 -16.85 8.29
C GLY A 244 -2.70 -16.94 6.77
N GLY A 245 -2.12 -18.02 6.23
CA GLY A 245 -1.98 -18.22 4.79
C GLY A 245 -3.30 -18.44 4.03
N LEU A 246 -4.40 -18.76 4.70
CA LEU A 246 -5.73 -18.86 4.09
C LEU A 246 -6.47 -17.52 4.02
N ALA A 247 -5.92 -16.46 4.63
CA ALA A 247 -6.54 -15.14 4.66
C ALA A 247 -8.03 -15.21 5.04
N GLY A 248 -8.29 -15.89 6.20
CA GLY A 248 -9.64 -16.17 6.68
C GLY A 248 -10.46 -14.95 7.10
N PRO A 249 -11.73 -15.16 7.48
CA PRO A 249 -12.50 -16.37 7.24
C PRO A 249 -12.85 -16.53 5.74
N ASN A 250 -12.83 -17.75 5.24
CA ASN A 250 -13.24 -18.13 3.88
C ASN A 250 -12.61 -17.24 2.76
N PHE A 251 -11.32 -16.94 2.83
CA PHE A 251 -10.58 -16.06 1.91
C PHE A 251 -11.10 -14.61 1.81
N SER A 252 -11.97 -14.18 2.74
CA SER A 252 -12.57 -12.84 2.71
C SER A 252 -11.57 -11.70 2.90
N THR A 253 -10.38 -11.99 3.41
CA THR A 253 -9.30 -11.01 3.56
C THR A 253 -8.14 -11.25 2.59
N ASP A 254 -8.34 -12.17 1.61
CA ASP A 254 -7.28 -12.54 0.67
C ASP A 254 -6.92 -11.37 -0.23
N LEU A 255 -5.66 -10.95 -0.19
CA LEU A 255 -5.08 -9.96 -1.08
C LEU A 255 -4.21 -10.68 -2.13
N LEU A 256 -3.85 -9.97 -3.19
CA LEU A 256 -2.95 -10.52 -4.21
C LEU A 256 -1.63 -11.02 -3.62
N GLY A 257 -1.09 -10.34 -2.60
CA GLY A 257 0.13 -10.76 -1.90
C GLY A 257 -0.03 -12.08 -1.15
N THR A 258 -1.13 -12.29 -0.43
CA THR A 258 -1.43 -13.55 0.29
C THR A 258 -1.77 -14.67 -0.68
N PHE A 259 -2.50 -14.39 -1.75
CA PHE A 259 -2.81 -15.32 -2.82
C PHE A 259 -1.54 -15.79 -3.54
N PHE A 260 -0.65 -14.85 -3.91
CA PHE A 260 0.68 -15.15 -4.47
C PHE A 260 1.48 -16.06 -3.53
N HIS A 261 1.64 -15.65 -2.28
CA HIS A 261 2.48 -16.39 -1.31
C HIS A 261 2.01 -17.84 -1.14
N ARG A 262 0.71 -18.01 -0.89
CA ARG A 262 0.10 -19.35 -0.73
C ARG A 262 0.26 -20.20 -1.98
N THR A 263 0.12 -19.59 -3.16
CA THR A 263 0.24 -20.33 -4.43
C THR A 263 1.68 -20.71 -4.71
N PHE A 264 2.62 -19.79 -4.51
CA PHE A 264 4.04 -20.01 -4.83
C PHE A 264 4.70 -21.02 -3.88
N PHE A 265 4.56 -20.81 -2.57
CA PHE A 265 5.24 -21.62 -1.55
C PHE A 265 4.41 -22.82 -1.08
N GLY A 266 3.12 -22.84 -1.35
CA GLY A 266 2.17 -23.78 -0.78
C GLY A 266 1.72 -23.38 0.62
N PHE A 267 0.72 -24.08 1.14
CA PHE A 267 0.24 -23.89 2.49
C PHE A 267 -0.37 -25.19 3.04
N GLN A 268 0.05 -25.62 4.22
CA GLN A 268 -0.37 -26.87 4.86
C GLN A 268 -0.17 -28.09 3.94
N LEU A 269 -1.24 -28.77 3.54
CA LEU A 269 -1.20 -29.93 2.67
C LEU A 269 -1.22 -29.59 1.16
N GLN A 270 -1.39 -28.32 0.80
CA GLN A 270 -1.37 -27.88 -0.59
C GLN A 270 0.08 -27.61 -1.02
N ALA A 271 0.56 -28.39 -1.96
CA ALA A 271 1.88 -28.16 -2.54
C ALA A 271 1.95 -26.80 -3.27
N GLY A 272 3.11 -26.14 -3.20
CA GLY A 272 3.36 -24.91 -3.94
C GLY A 272 3.35 -25.14 -5.45
N ASN A 273 2.93 -24.12 -6.18
CA ASN A 273 2.99 -24.05 -7.62
C ASN A 273 3.74 -22.76 -8.02
N PRO A 274 5.08 -22.81 -8.15
CA PRO A 274 5.88 -21.64 -8.44
C PRO A 274 5.54 -20.95 -9.76
N THR A 275 5.20 -21.70 -10.81
CA THR A 275 4.85 -21.14 -12.12
C THR A 275 3.54 -20.36 -12.07
N MET A 276 2.52 -20.91 -11.41
CA MET A 276 1.26 -20.21 -11.20
C MET A 276 1.40 -19.04 -10.23
N GLY A 277 2.22 -19.17 -9.17
CA GLY A 277 2.58 -18.06 -8.31
C GLY A 277 3.27 -16.93 -9.08
N ALA A 278 4.23 -17.26 -9.95
CA ALA A 278 4.87 -16.28 -10.82
C ALA A 278 3.88 -15.60 -11.78
N THR A 279 2.85 -16.32 -12.24
CA THR A 279 1.77 -15.75 -13.06
C THR A 279 0.95 -14.74 -12.28
N ILE A 280 0.62 -15.03 -11.00
CA ILE A 280 -0.06 -14.07 -10.11
C ILE A 280 0.81 -12.83 -9.88
N ALA A 281 2.12 -13.01 -9.62
CA ALA A 281 3.07 -11.91 -9.49
C ALA A 281 3.14 -11.05 -10.76
N GLY A 282 3.08 -11.68 -11.95
CA GLY A 282 2.99 -10.99 -13.23
C GLY A 282 1.72 -10.12 -13.35
N VAL A 283 0.57 -10.62 -12.92
CA VAL A 283 -0.68 -9.83 -12.86
C VAL A 283 -0.56 -8.68 -11.87
N MET A 284 0.00 -8.92 -10.67
CA MET A 284 0.26 -7.85 -9.69
C MET A 284 1.14 -6.74 -10.29
N PHE A 285 2.24 -7.14 -10.94
CA PHE A 285 3.14 -6.21 -11.62
C PHE A 285 2.41 -5.36 -12.66
N LEU A 286 1.58 -5.98 -13.51
CA LEU A 286 0.81 -5.28 -14.54
C LEU A 286 -0.20 -4.30 -13.96
N ILE A 287 -0.89 -4.65 -12.87
CA ILE A 287 -1.83 -3.77 -12.18
C ILE A 287 -1.08 -2.56 -11.61
N ILE A 288 0.02 -2.81 -10.88
CA ILE A 288 0.81 -1.74 -10.26
C ILE A 288 1.42 -0.84 -11.34
N LEU A 289 2.02 -1.40 -12.38
CA LEU A 289 2.58 -0.65 -13.50
C LEU A 289 1.54 0.23 -14.17
N THR A 290 0.36 -0.32 -14.46
CA THR A 290 -0.74 0.42 -15.07
C THR A 290 -1.18 1.59 -14.19
N GLY A 291 -1.38 1.38 -12.89
CA GLY A 291 -1.75 2.44 -11.95
C GLY A 291 -0.69 3.55 -11.87
N VAL A 292 0.60 3.17 -11.80
CA VAL A 292 1.72 4.14 -11.80
C VAL A 292 1.78 4.92 -13.11
N LEU A 293 1.61 4.27 -14.27
CA LEU A 293 1.61 4.94 -15.56
C LEU A 293 0.42 5.90 -15.70
N LEU A 294 -0.77 5.51 -15.24
CA LEU A 294 -1.94 6.39 -15.21
C LEU A 294 -1.69 7.62 -14.32
N TYR A 295 -1.03 7.45 -13.19
CA TYR A 295 -0.62 8.57 -12.36
C TYR A 295 0.37 9.49 -13.06
N LEU A 296 1.47 8.95 -13.61
CA LEU A 296 2.53 9.73 -14.24
C LEU A 296 2.03 10.50 -15.48
N PHE A 297 1.32 9.83 -16.37
CA PHE A 297 0.88 10.42 -17.63
C PHE A 297 -0.47 11.14 -17.54
N GLY A 298 -1.35 10.73 -16.61
CA GLY A 298 -2.67 11.33 -16.44
C GLY A 298 -2.65 12.50 -15.46
N TYR A 299 -2.17 12.28 -14.24
CA TYR A 299 -2.27 13.25 -13.15
C TYR A 299 -1.06 14.20 -13.11
N GLN A 300 0.15 13.67 -13.02
CA GLN A 300 1.37 14.48 -12.85
C GLN A 300 1.62 15.41 -14.04
N ARG A 301 1.41 14.93 -15.26
CA ARG A 301 1.56 15.76 -16.46
C ARG A 301 0.64 16.97 -16.48
N ARG A 302 -0.59 16.83 -16.00
CA ARG A 302 -1.55 17.94 -15.91
C ARG A 302 -1.14 18.99 -14.88
N LEU A 303 -0.58 18.56 -13.75
CA LEU A 303 -0.09 19.49 -12.73
C LEU A 303 1.09 20.32 -13.22
N LEU A 304 2.04 19.70 -13.91
CA LEU A 304 3.19 20.41 -14.49
C LEU A 304 2.81 21.42 -15.59
N GLN A 305 1.64 21.25 -16.24
CA GLN A 305 1.16 22.20 -17.24
C GLN A 305 0.46 23.42 -16.63
N VAL A 306 0.10 23.38 -15.37
CA VAL A 306 -0.56 24.50 -14.66
C VAL A 306 0.50 25.44 -14.01
N GLU A 307 1.73 24.98 -13.83
CA GLU A 307 2.84 25.78 -13.27
C GLU A 307 3.54 26.72 -14.30
N TYR A 308 3.09 26.75 -15.55
CA TYR A 308 3.55 27.65 -16.63
C TYR A 308 2.35 28.41 -17.21
#